data_827305fc972fe9906ddd58c51175280e
#
_entry.id   827305fc972fe9906ddd58c51175280e
#
_cell.length_a   1.000
_cell.length_b   1.000
_cell.length_c   1.000
_cell.angle_alpha   90.00
_cell.angle_beta   90.00
_cell.angle_gamma   90.00
#
_symmetry.space_group_name_H-M   'P 1'
#
loop_
_entity.id
_entity.type
_entity.pdbx_description
1 polymer ?
#
loop_
_entity_poly.entity_id
_entity_poly.type
_entity_poly.pdbx_seq_one_letter_code
_entity_poly.pdbx_strand_id
1 'polypeptide(L)'
;MATQLEQLKQFTKVVADTGDFSSIKAFTPQDATTNPSLILKAAGMPGYAHLVDQAIKDAGSSASVPATIDLLLVLFGSEILKIVPGRVSTEVDARLSFDRDGSIAKAREIIALYEKRGLSRERVLIKLASTWEGIQAAEQLQKEGINCNMTLLFSFAQAVSCADAGVKLISPFVGRILDWHKKNAGHDFAPTEDPGVLSVAQIYTYYKKFGYKTEVMGASFRNKGEILELAGCDLLTISPALLGELAASTESVVRKLDPNNATGAKIERTRFDEKSFRFALNDDAMATEKTAEGIRQFAADILKLEQLIRQKRG
;
A
#
# COMPACT_ATOMS: atom_id res chain seq x y z
N MET A 1 -31.44 -2.12 6.27
CA MET A 1 -30.80 -2.33 4.95
C MET A 1 -29.31 -2.44 5.17
N ALA A 2 -28.60 -3.23 4.35
CA ALA A 2 -27.15 -3.33 4.43
C ALA A 2 -26.51 -1.99 4.02
N THR A 3 -25.48 -1.56 4.75
CA THR A 3 -24.71 -0.36 4.44
C THR A 3 -23.89 -0.54 3.16
N GLN A 4 -23.46 0.57 2.52
CA GLN A 4 -22.54 0.49 1.37
C GLN A 4 -21.25 -0.27 1.72
N LEU A 5 -20.74 -0.15 2.95
CA LEU A 5 -19.57 -0.89 3.41
C LEU A 5 -19.83 -2.40 3.46
N GLU A 6 -21.00 -2.83 3.98
CA GLU A 6 -21.38 -4.24 4.03
C GLU A 6 -21.60 -4.82 2.64
N GLN A 7 -22.19 -4.06 1.74
CA GLN A 7 -22.39 -4.45 0.34
C GLN A 7 -21.04 -4.56 -0.39
N LEU A 8 -20.14 -3.59 -0.23
CA LEU A 8 -18.81 -3.61 -0.83
C LEU A 8 -18.00 -4.85 -0.40
N LYS A 9 -18.09 -5.23 0.87
CA LYS A 9 -17.43 -6.44 1.42
C LYS A 9 -17.84 -7.75 0.73
N GLN A 10 -18.96 -7.77 0.00
CA GLN A 10 -19.40 -8.94 -0.78
C GLN A 10 -18.60 -9.12 -2.08
N PHE A 11 -18.00 -8.07 -2.61
CA PHE A 11 -17.30 -8.05 -3.88
C PHE A 11 -15.78 -7.88 -3.74
N THR A 12 -15.34 -7.22 -2.67
CA THR A 12 -13.99 -6.70 -2.48
C THR A 12 -13.54 -6.94 -1.05
N LYS A 13 -12.29 -7.35 -0.87
CA LYS A 13 -11.68 -7.38 0.45
C LYS A 13 -11.40 -5.94 0.90
N VAL A 14 -12.07 -5.51 1.95
CA VAL A 14 -11.86 -4.17 2.53
C VAL A 14 -10.65 -4.20 3.45
N VAL A 15 -9.75 -3.26 3.24
CA VAL A 15 -8.49 -3.07 3.98
C VAL A 15 -8.52 -1.71 4.66
N ALA A 16 -8.04 -1.59 5.89
CA ALA A 16 -7.94 -0.30 6.57
C ALA A 16 -6.58 0.35 6.31
N ASP A 17 -6.59 1.61 5.87
CA ASP A 17 -5.39 2.42 5.66
C ASP A 17 -5.17 3.35 6.85
N THR A 18 -4.61 2.80 7.94
CA THR A 18 -4.40 3.55 9.18
C THR A 18 -3.47 2.82 10.15
N GLY A 19 -2.78 3.58 11.00
CA GLY A 19 -2.09 3.06 12.20
C GLY A 19 -2.92 3.17 13.48
N ASP A 20 -4.16 3.67 13.40
CA ASP A 20 -5.04 3.81 14.57
C ASP A 20 -5.87 2.53 14.82
N PHE A 21 -5.57 1.83 15.90
CA PHE A 21 -6.18 0.55 16.27
C PHE A 21 -7.68 0.65 16.55
N SER A 22 -8.14 1.79 17.07
CA SER A 22 -9.55 2.01 17.38
C SER A 22 -10.38 2.05 16.10
N SER A 23 -9.88 2.76 15.09
CA SER A 23 -10.50 2.81 13.77
C SER A 23 -10.51 1.44 13.08
N ILE A 24 -9.42 0.65 13.21
CA ILE A 24 -9.38 -0.70 12.64
C ILE A 24 -10.46 -1.59 13.28
N LYS A 25 -10.58 -1.56 14.61
CA LYS A 25 -11.59 -2.34 15.32
C LYS A 25 -13.02 -1.98 14.92
N ALA A 26 -13.29 -0.70 14.70
CA ALA A 26 -14.64 -0.20 14.39
C ALA A 26 -15.19 -0.76 13.08
N PHE A 27 -14.34 -0.95 12.04
CA PHE A 27 -14.78 -1.32 10.69
C PHE A 27 -14.54 -2.78 10.32
N THR A 28 -13.87 -3.57 11.19
CA THR A 28 -13.58 -5.00 10.98
C THR A 28 -13.08 -5.33 9.58
N PRO A 29 -11.97 -4.70 9.12
CA PRO A 29 -11.40 -4.97 7.82
C PRO A 29 -10.73 -6.34 7.76
N GLN A 30 -10.51 -6.87 6.54
CA GLN A 30 -9.80 -8.13 6.32
C GLN A 30 -8.29 -7.99 6.60
N ASP A 31 -7.67 -6.96 6.06
CA ASP A 31 -6.24 -6.64 6.17
C ASP A 31 -6.08 -5.19 6.64
N ALA A 32 -4.86 -4.77 6.95
CA ALA A 32 -4.52 -3.36 7.17
C ALA A 32 -3.23 -2.96 6.46
N THR A 33 -3.15 -1.71 6.03
CA THR A 33 -1.92 -1.12 5.49
C THR A 33 -1.41 -0.01 6.38
N THR A 34 -0.10 0.05 6.51
CA THR A 34 0.61 1.18 7.12
C THR A 34 1.60 1.79 6.12
N ASN A 35 2.10 2.94 6.46
CA ASN A 35 3.20 3.63 5.78
C ASN A 35 3.88 4.57 6.78
N PRO A 36 5.05 5.16 6.47
CA PRO A 36 5.76 6.04 7.40
C PRO A 36 4.91 7.18 7.95
N SER A 37 4.09 7.81 7.12
CA SER A 37 3.23 8.93 7.54
C SER A 37 2.16 8.49 8.55
N LEU A 38 1.54 7.34 8.33
CA LEU A 38 0.52 6.78 9.23
C LEU A 38 1.11 6.37 10.56
N ILE A 39 2.29 5.75 10.56
CA ILE A 39 2.99 5.38 11.79
C ILE A 39 3.47 6.62 12.54
N LEU A 40 4.01 7.63 11.85
CA LEU A 40 4.39 8.90 12.48
C LEU A 40 3.20 9.57 13.17
N LYS A 41 2.06 9.64 12.49
CA LYS A 41 0.82 10.18 13.06
C LYS A 41 0.37 9.38 14.29
N ALA A 42 0.33 8.06 14.20
CA ALA A 42 -0.08 7.20 15.30
C ALA A 42 0.90 7.28 16.49
N ALA A 43 2.21 7.27 16.24
CA ALA A 43 3.24 7.42 17.28
C ALA A 43 3.15 8.74 18.06
N GLY A 44 2.60 9.80 17.44
CA GLY A 44 2.30 11.07 18.09
C GLY A 44 1.03 11.08 18.95
N MET A 45 0.19 10.03 18.89
CA MET A 45 -1.03 9.94 19.68
C MET A 45 -0.74 9.43 21.10
N PRO A 46 -1.31 10.06 22.15
CA PRO A 46 -1.06 9.65 23.55
C PRO A 46 -1.31 8.16 23.82
N GLY A 47 -2.34 7.57 23.19
CA GLY A 47 -2.71 6.17 23.36
C GLY A 47 -1.64 5.17 22.87
N TYR A 48 -0.71 5.60 22.01
CA TYR A 48 0.33 4.74 21.40
C TYR A 48 1.75 5.10 21.82
N ALA A 49 1.93 6.08 22.71
CA ALA A 49 3.24 6.49 23.22
C ALA A 49 4.01 5.31 23.85
N HIS A 50 3.32 4.38 24.47
CA HIS A 50 3.90 3.17 25.06
C HIS A 50 4.60 2.27 24.04
N LEU A 51 4.15 2.25 22.76
CA LEU A 51 4.81 1.46 21.70
C LEU A 51 6.16 2.07 21.31
N VAL A 52 6.26 3.41 21.32
CA VAL A 52 7.53 4.11 21.09
C VAL A 52 8.51 3.80 22.22
N ASP A 53 8.05 3.90 23.47
CA ASP A 53 8.87 3.60 24.65
C ASP A 53 9.30 2.12 24.67
N GLN A 54 8.39 1.21 24.28
CA GLN A 54 8.71 -0.21 24.13
C GLN A 54 9.74 -0.47 23.05
N ALA A 55 9.62 0.18 21.87
CA ALA A 55 10.60 0.05 20.78
C ALA A 55 12.01 0.47 21.24
N ILE A 56 12.11 1.59 21.94
CA ILE A 56 13.38 2.09 22.50
C ILE A 56 13.95 1.08 23.52
N LYS A 57 13.12 0.56 24.42
CA LYS A 57 13.53 -0.43 25.42
C LYS A 57 14.01 -1.73 24.77
N ASP A 58 13.24 -2.27 23.81
CA ASP A 58 13.54 -3.54 23.14
C ASP A 58 14.81 -3.43 22.28
N ALA A 59 15.06 -2.25 21.69
CA ALA A 59 16.27 -1.98 20.94
C ALA A 59 17.53 -1.96 21.81
N GLY A 60 17.41 -1.46 23.05
CA GLY A 60 18.54 -1.22 23.94
C GLY A 60 19.33 0.04 23.60
N SER A 61 20.20 0.46 24.52
CA SER A 61 20.94 1.73 24.43
C SER A 61 21.98 1.78 23.28
N SER A 62 22.49 0.63 22.87
CA SER A 62 23.51 0.53 21.79
C SER A 62 22.93 0.44 20.38
N ALA A 63 21.61 0.25 20.24
CA ALA A 63 21.01 0.10 18.93
C ALA A 63 20.95 1.43 18.16
N SER A 64 21.12 1.35 16.85
CA SER A 64 20.95 2.51 15.97
C SER A 64 19.48 3.02 15.96
N VAL A 65 19.30 4.28 15.63
CA VAL A 65 17.94 4.85 15.49
C VAL A 65 17.13 4.13 14.39
N PRO A 66 17.68 3.83 13.19
CA PRO A 66 16.96 3.03 12.20
C PRO A 66 16.51 1.66 12.72
N ALA A 67 17.35 0.92 13.44
CA ALA A 67 16.95 -0.36 14.03
C ALA A 67 15.79 -0.22 15.04
N THR A 68 15.74 0.89 15.77
CA THR A 68 14.61 1.18 16.67
C THR A 68 13.32 1.49 15.91
N ILE A 69 13.44 2.16 14.76
CA ILE A 69 12.28 2.40 13.88
C ILE A 69 11.75 1.08 13.34
N ASP A 70 12.61 0.16 12.89
CA ASP A 70 12.16 -1.15 12.42
C ASP A 70 11.38 -1.90 13.51
N LEU A 71 11.86 -1.86 14.76
CA LEU A 71 11.13 -2.41 15.91
C LEU A 71 9.79 -1.71 16.12
N LEU A 72 9.74 -0.38 16.02
CA LEU A 72 8.49 0.38 16.15
C LEU A 72 7.47 -0.01 15.07
N LEU A 73 7.89 -0.12 13.82
CA LEU A 73 7.04 -0.56 12.72
C LEU A 73 6.48 -1.97 12.97
N VAL A 74 7.33 -2.88 13.44
CA VAL A 74 6.95 -4.27 13.77
C VAL A 74 6.01 -4.31 14.99
N LEU A 75 6.22 -3.44 15.99
CA LEU A 75 5.30 -3.34 17.13
C LEU A 75 3.90 -2.91 16.68
N PHE A 76 3.79 -1.84 15.89
CA PHE A 76 2.50 -1.42 15.34
C PHE A 76 1.85 -2.52 14.51
N GLY A 77 2.61 -3.14 13.59
CA GLY A 77 2.11 -4.25 12.79
C GLY A 77 1.66 -5.45 13.62
N SER A 78 2.39 -5.76 14.70
CA SER A 78 2.02 -6.85 15.63
C SER A 78 0.70 -6.59 16.33
N GLU A 79 0.47 -5.36 16.81
CA GLU A 79 -0.81 -4.99 17.42
C GLU A 79 -1.97 -5.01 16.40
N ILE A 80 -1.72 -4.55 15.19
CA ILE A 80 -2.71 -4.64 14.09
C ILE A 80 -3.09 -6.09 13.80
N LEU A 81 -2.11 -7.00 13.74
CA LEU A 81 -2.35 -8.43 13.48
C LEU A 81 -3.17 -9.16 14.57
N LYS A 82 -3.30 -8.58 15.77
CA LYS A 82 -4.24 -9.07 16.78
C LYS A 82 -5.69 -8.69 16.48
N ILE A 83 -5.89 -7.69 15.63
CA ILE A 83 -7.22 -7.12 15.33
C ILE A 83 -7.75 -7.64 14.00
N VAL A 84 -6.92 -7.65 12.95
CA VAL A 84 -7.32 -8.10 11.61
C VAL A 84 -7.12 -9.60 11.44
N PRO A 85 -8.03 -10.32 10.79
CA PRO A 85 -7.86 -11.75 10.52
C PRO A 85 -6.80 -12.08 9.48
N GLY A 86 -6.53 -11.14 8.58
CA GLY A 86 -5.63 -11.32 7.44
C GLY A 86 -4.22 -10.79 7.69
N ARG A 87 -3.79 -9.83 6.86
CA ARG A 87 -2.38 -9.39 6.74
C ARG A 87 -2.20 -7.94 7.15
N VAL A 88 -0.95 -7.58 7.49
CA VAL A 88 -0.50 -6.20 7.61
C VAL A 88 0.59 -5.90 6.59
N SER A 89 0.56 -4.72 5.98
CA SER A 89 1.66 -4.22 5.16
C SER A 89 2.56 -3.32 5.99
N THR A 90 3.87 -3.65 6.03
CA THR A 90 4.91 -2.88 6.71
C THR A 90 5.92 -2.40 5.67
N GLU A 91 6.12 -1.09 5.58
CA GLU A 91 6.91 -0.46 4.54
C GLU A 91 8.38 -0.31 4.97
N VAL A 92 9.31 -0.69 4.07
CA VAL A 92 10.73 -0.43 4.26
C VAL A 92 11.03 1.06 4.11
N ASP A 93 12.18 1.48 4.62
CA ASP A 93 12.65 2.87 4.50
C ASP A 93 12.68 3.33 3.04
N ALA A 94 11.95 4.40 2.73
CA ALA A 94 11.85 4.93 1.37
C ALA A 94 13.18 5.39 0.78
N ARG A 95 14.20 5.65 1.62
CA ARG A 95 15.57 5.95 1.18
C ARG A 95 16.25 4.78 0.46
N LEU A 96 15.72 3.56 0.62
CA LEU A 96 16.17 2.35 -0.08
C LEU A 96 15.47 2.14 -1.43
N SER A 97 14.62 3.04 -1.88
CA SER A 97 13.80 2.87 -3.10
C SER A 97 14.62 2.60 -4.37
N PHE A 98 15.89 3.00 -4.40
CA PHE A 98 16.82 2.79 -5.52
C PHE A 98 18.00 1.87 -5.15
N ASP A 99 17.90 1.19 -4.01
CA ASP A 99 18.89 0.20 -3.53
C ASP A 99 18.20 -1.16 -3.41
N ARG A 100 18.39 -2.00 -4.45
CA ARG A 100 17.82 -3.35 -4.51
C ARG A 100 18.29 -4.21 -3.33
N ASP A 101 19.58 -4.28 -3.11
CA ASP A 101 20.18 -5.19 -2.13
C ASP A 101 19.92 -4.70 -0.69
N GLY A 102 19.96 -3.39 -0.46
CA GLY A 102 19.55 -2.77 0.80
C GLY A 102 18.07 -3.03 1.11
N SER A 103 17.20 -2.95 0.12
CA SER A 103 15.76 -3.27 0.26
C SER A 103 15.54 -4.74 0.63
N ILE A 104 16.26 -5.67 -0.01
CA ILE A 104 16.21 -7.11 0.30
C ILE A 104 16.68 -7.36 1.74
N ALA A 105 17.82 -6.81 2.13
CA ALA A 105 18.36 -6.96 3.47
C ALA A 105 17.37 -6.45 4.53
N LYS A 106 16.83 -5.25 4.33
CA LYS A 106 15.87 -4.63 5.24
C LYS A 106 14.55 -5.43 5.33
N ALA A 107 14.04 -5.94 4.23
CA ALA A 107 12.85 -6.79 4.21
C ALA A 107 13.05 -8.06 5.04
N ARG A 108 14.19 -8.73 4.91
CA ARG A 108 14.55 -9.91 5.70
C ARG A 108 14.67 -9.60 7.19
N GLU A 109 15.27 -8.45 7.54
CA GLU A 109 15.35 -7.98 8.94
C GLU A 109 13.94 -7.79 9.54
N ILE A 110 13.05 -7.09 8.84
CA ILE A 110 11.68 -6.84 9.30
C ILE A 110 10.92 -8.16 9.48
N ILE A 111 11.01 -9.09 8.53
CA ILE A 111 10.35 -10.41 8.64
C ILE A 111 10.92 -11.19 9.84
N ALA A 112 12.22 -11.21 10.04
CA ALA A 112 12.83 -11.87 11.20
C ALA A 112 12.35 -11.29 12.53
N LEU A 113 12.13 -9.97 12.60
CA LEU A 113 11.55 -9.31 13.79
C LEU A 113 10.11 -9.76 14.06
N TYR A 114 9.27 -9.93 13.02
CA TYR A 114 7.93 -10.50 13.16
C TYR A 114 7.96 -11.95 13.62
N GLU A 115 8.80 -12.78 12.99
CA GLU A 115 8.94 -14.20 13.34
C GLU A 115 9.46 -14.40 14.78
N LYS A 116 10.40 -13.56 15.23
CA LYS A 116 10.88 -13.56 16.62
C LYS A 116 9.75 -13.26 17.63
N ARG A 117 8.69 -12.59 17.21
CA ARG A 117 7.47 -12.31 17.99
C ARG A 117 6.40 -13.39 17.82
N GLY A 118 6.70 -14.50 17.16
CA GLY A 118 5.76 -15.61 16.93
C GLY A 118 4.73 -15.34 15.82
N LEU A 119 4.94 -14.33 15.00
CA LEU A 119 4.03 -13.97 13.89
C LEU A 119 4.55 -14.56 12.58
N SER A 120 3.67 -15.30 11.88
CA SER A 120 4.01 -15.93 10.62
C SER A 120 4.21 -14.89 9.50
N ARG A 121 5.24 -15.12 8.65
CA ARG A 121 5.54 -14.27 7.49
C ARG A 121 4.40 -14.20 6.48
N GLU A 122 3.53 -15.20 6.41
CA GLU A 122 2.36 -15.21 5.53
C GLU A 122 1.34 -14.11 5.90
N ARG A 123 1.38 -13.63 7.15
CA ARG A 123 0.54 -12.54 7.62
C ARG A 123 1.15 -11.16 7.45
N VAL A 124 2.34 -11.07 6.84
CA VAL A 124 3.07 -9.82 6.63
C VAL A 124 3.31 -9.62 5.14
N LEU A 125 3.05 -8.42 4.66
CA LEU A 125 3.44 -7.95 3.33
C LEU A 125 4.52 -6.89 3.50
N ILE A 126 5.71 -7.14 2.99
CA ILE A 126 6.75 -6.12 2.93
C ILE A 126 6.40 -5.12 1.83
N LYS A 127 6.28 -3.85 2.20
CA LYS A 127 5.88 -2.81 1.27
C LYS A 127 7.10 -2.09 0.71
N LEU A 128 7.19 -2.04 -0.63
CA LEU A 128 8.33 -1.51 -1.39
C LEU A 128 7.84 -0.53 -2.45
N ALA A 129 8.60 0.53 -2.73
CA ALA A 129 8.30 1.43 -3.83
C ALA A 129 8.43 0.70 -5.18
N SER A 130 7.54 1.01 -6.14
CA SER A 130 7.52 0.41 -7.48
C SER A 130 8.54 1.06 -8.42
N THR A 131 9.78 1.21 -7.96
CA THR A 131 10.96 1.51 -8.78
C THR A 131 11.45 0.23 -9.46
N TRP A 132 12.34 0.32 -10.45
CA TRP A 132 12.96 -0.88 -11.03
C TRP A 132 13.65 -1.72 -9.97
N GLU A 133 14.47 -1.08 -9.12
CA GLU A 133 15.20 -1.71 -8.03
C GLU A 133 14.26 -2.37 -7.00
N GLY A 134 13.15 -1.68 -6.64
CA GLY A 134 12.15 -2.20 -5.72
C GLY A 134 11.42 -3.43 -6.28
N ILE A 135 11.11 -3.42 -7.59
CA ILE A 135 10.49 -4.57 -8.27
C ILE A 135 11.44 -5.77 -8.32
N GLN A 136 12.73 -5.54 -8.63
CA GLN A 136 13.75 -6.59 -8.62
C GLN A 136 14.01 -7.15 -7.22
N ALA A 137 13.94 -6.30 -6.19
CA ALA A 137 14.01 -6.74 -4.80
C ALA A 137 12.80 -7.63 -4.44
N ALA A 138 11.59 -7.21 -4.83
CA ALA A 138 10.36 -7.97 -4.58
C ALA A 138 10.37 -9.34 -5.29
N GLU A 139 10.85 -9.41 -6.53
CA GLU A 139 11.00 -10.69 -7.25
C GLU A 139 11.87 -11.68 -6.47
N GLN A 140 13.00 -11.21 -5.92
CA GLN A 140 13.88 -12.06 -5.11
C GLN A 140 13.19 -12.48 -3.80
N LEU A 141 12.55 -11.55 -3.10
CA LEU A 141 11.85 -11.81 -1.83
C LEU A 141 10.70 -12.81 -2.00
N GLN A 142 9.93 -12.71 -3.09
CA GLN A 142 8.86 -13.67 -3.39
C GLN A 142 9.39 -15.10 -3.56
N LYS A 143 10.58 -15.29 -4.17
CA LYS A 143 11.24 -16.59 -4.28
C LYS A 143 11.66 -17.17 -2.92
N GLU A 144 11.84 -16.30 -1.93
CA GLU A 144 12.16 -16.65 -0.53
C GLU A 144 10.93 -16.85 0.36
N GLY A 145 9.71 -16.74 -0.22
CA GLY A 145 8.46 -16.84 0.53
C GLY A 145 8.14 -15.59 1.36
N ILE A 146 8.77 -14.46 1.07
CA ILE A 146 8.46 -13.16 1.67
C ILE A 146 7.52 -12.42 0.72
N ASN A 147 6.27 -12.27 1.13
CA ASN A 147 5.25 -11.61 0.32
C ASN A 147 5.47 -10.10 0.28
N CYS A 148 5.34 -9.51 -0.91
CA CYS A 148 5.54 -8.08 -1.12
C CYS A 148 4.24 -7.38 -1.55
N ASN A 149 4.10 -6.12 -1.11
CA ASN A 149 3.11 -5.14 -1.56
C ASN A 149 3.85 -3.99 -2.25
N MET A 150 3.69 -3.86 -3.57
CA MET A 150 4.34 -2.79 -4.32
C MET A 150 3.52 -1.51 -4.29
N THR A 151 4.10 -0.46 -3.68
CA THR A 151 3.45 0.85 -3.49
C THR A 151 4.07 1.94 -4.35
N LEU A 152 3.55 3.16 -4.26
CA LEU A 152 3.93 4.28 -5.12
C LEU A 152 3.86 3.88 -6.59
N LEU A 153 2.75 3.21 -6.93
CA LEU A 153 2.45 2.71 -8.26
C LEU A 153 1.43 3.64 -8.92
N PHE A 154 1.83 4.22 -10.03
CA PHE A 154 1.08 5.25 -10.76
C PHE A 154 0.96 4.96 -12.25
N SER A 155 1.81 4.06 -12.81
CA SER A 155 1.83 3.77 -14.25
C SER A 155 1.53 2.31 -14.56
N PHE A 156 1.08 2.10 -15.81
CA PHE A 156 0.87 0.77 -16.34
C PHE A 156 2.18 -0.03 -16.47
N ALA A 157 3.29 0.62 -16.79
CA ALA A 157 4.61 -0.02 -16.86
C ALA A 157 5.05 -0.58 -15.50
N GLN A 158 4.82 0.16 -14.41
CA GLN A 158 5.08 -0.33 -13.05
C GLN A 158 4.21 -1.56 -12.75
N ALA A 159 2.91 -1.52 -13.07
CA ALA A 159 2.00 -2.62 -12.83
C ALA A 159 2.40 -3.89 -13.60
N VAL A 160 2.71 -3.78 -14.90
CA VAL A 160 3.14 -4.93 -15.73
C VAL A 160 4.42 -5.54 -15.18
N SER A 161 5.42 -4.73 -14.85
CA SER A 161 6.69 -5.22 -14.31
C SER A 161 6.54 -5.90 -12.95
N CYS A 162 5.65 -5.39 -12.09
CA CYS A 162 5.29 -6.06 -10.82
C CYS A 162 4.63 -7.43 -11.05
N ALA A 163 3.74 -7.55 -12.04
CA ALA A 163 3.09 -8.80 -12.38
C ALA A 163 4.08 -9.84 -12.94
N ASP A 164 4.97 -9.41 -13.82
CA ASP A 164 6.02 -10.28 -14.39
C ASP A 164 7.02 -10.73 -13.32
N ALA A 165 7.30 -9.91 -12.30
CA ALA A 165 8.09 -10.27 -11.12
C ALA A 165 7.34 -11.22 -10.15
N GLY A 166 6.07 -11.52 -10.38
CA GLY A 166 5.27 -12.43 -9.57
C GLY A 166 5.00 -11.93 -8.15
N VAL A 167 4.98 -10.61 -7.93
CA VAL A 167 4.71 -10.04 -6.60
C VAL A 167 3.32 -10.41 -6.10
N LYS A 168 3.17 -10.53 -4.78
CA LYS A 168 1.91 -10.94 -4.16
C LYS A 168 0.80 -9.92 -4.36
N LEU A 169 1.11 -8.62 -4.20
CA LEU A 169 0.12 -7.56 -4.22
C LEU A 169 0.72 -6.25 -4.73
N ILE A 170 -0.08 -5.48 -5.45
CA ILE A 170 0.22 -4.10 -5.81
C ILE A 170 -0.81 -3.14 -5.23
N SER A 171 -0.36 -1.93 -4.88
CA SER A 171 -1.20 -0.84 -4.36
C SER A 171 -1.15 0.38 -5.30
N PRO A 172 -1.83 0.34 -6.47
CA PRO A 172 -1.93 1.52 -7.32
C PRO A 172 -2.72 2.64 -6.63
N PHE A 173 -2.23 3.88 -6.76
CA PHE A 173 -2.81 5.04 -6.10
C PHE A 173 -3.85 5.70 -7.00
N VAL A 174 -5.09 5.84 -6.49
CA VAL A 174 -6.21 6.45 -7.23
C VAL A 174 -6.20 7.97 -7.07
N GLY A 175 -6.39 8.47 -5.88
CA GLY A 175 -6.59 9.89 -5.64
C GLY A 175 -5.37 10.78 -5.91
N ARG A 176 -4.13 10.24 -5.80
CA ARG A 176 -2.95 11.04 -6.18
C ARG A 176 -2.84 11.22 -7.69
N ILE A 177 -3.31 10.27 -8.48
CA ILE A 177 -3.46 10.41 -9.94
C ILE A 177 -4.50 11.49 -10.23
N LEU A 178 -5.67 11.41 -9.58
CA LEU A 178 -6.73 12.41 -9.70
C LEU A 178 -6.20 13.81 -9.38
N ASP A 179 -5.50 13.99 -8.25
CA ASP A 179 -4.95 15.29 -7.83
C ASP A 179 -4.06 15.92 -8.92
N TRP A 180 -3.20 15.10 -9.54
CA TRP A 180 -2.30 15.58 -10.61
C TRP A 180 -3.09 16.02 -11.84
N HIS A 181 -4.04 15.19 -12.29
CA HIS A 181 -4.85 15.50 -13.46
C HIS A 181 -5.78 16.70 -13.23
N LYS A 182 -6.42 16.81 -12.06
CA LYS A 182 -7.21 18.00 -11.70
C LYS A 182 -6.40 19.29 -11.76
N LYS A 183 -5.19 19.26 -11.21
CA LYS A 183 -4.29 20.43 -11.24
C LYS A 183 -3.93 20.84 -12.68
N ASN A 184 -3.68 19.88 -13.56
CA ASN A 184 -3.27 20.15 -14.93
C ASN A 184 -4.45 20.49 -15.86
N ALA A 185 -5.60 19.85 -15.67
CA ALA A 185 -6.80 20.10 -16.46
C ALA A 185 -7.57 21.35 -16.01
N GLY A 186 -7.42 21.76 -14.75
CA GLY A 186 -8.13 22.90 -14.18
C GLY A 186 -9.62 22.66 -13.90
N HIS A 187 -10.07 21.40 -13.90
CA HIS A 187 -11.44 21.01 -13.58
C HIS A 187 -11.53 19.69 -12.81
N ASP A 188 -12.67 19.43 -12.20
CA ASP A 188 -12.99 18.18 -11.54
C ASP A 188 -13.40 17.10 -12.55
N PHE A 189 -13.22 15.83 -12.16
CA PHE A 189 -13.64 14.66 -12.91
C PHE A 189 -14.81 13.97 -12.20
N ALA A 190 -15.80 13.49 -12.97
CA ALA A 190 -16.79 12.58 -12.44
C ALA A 190 -16.13 11.25 -12.03
N PRO A 191 -16.64 10.50 -11.03
CA PRO A 191 -16.04 9.23 -10.62
C PRO A 191 -15.82 8.23 -11.75
N THR A 192 -16.68 8.21 -12.76
CA THR A 192 -16.57 7.34 -13.95
C THR A 192 -15.49 7.80 -14.96
N GLU A 193 -15.04 9.04 -14.84
CA GLU A 193 -14.04 9.67 -15.71
C GLU A 193 -12.72 9.92 -14.96
N ASP A 194 -12.67 9.56 -13.69
CA ASP A 194 -11.50 9.73 -12.82
C ASP A 194 -10.29 8.97 -13.37
N PRO A 195 -9.19 9.66 -13.72
CA PRO A 195 -8.01 9.01 -14.30
C PRO A 195 -7.41 7.94 -13.39
N GLY A 196 -7.50 8.11 -12.06
CA GLY A 196 -7.02 7.13 -11.10
C GLY A 196 -7.88 5.86 -11.10
N VAL A 197 -9.20 6.01 -11.15
CA VAL A 197 -10.15 4.89 -11.29
C VAL A 197 -9.90 4.14 -12.59
N LEU A 198 -9.80 4.86 -13.71
CA LEU A 198 -9.55 4.27 -15.02
C LEU A 198 -8.22 3.51 -15.06
N SER A 199 -7.16 4.05 -14.45
CA SER A 199 -5.85 3.40 -14.35
C SER A 199 -5.95 2.06 -13.59
N VAL A 200 -6.57 2.04 -12.42
CA VAL A 200 -6.71 0.80 -11.62
C VAL A 200 -7.60 -0.21 -12.32
N ALA A 201 -8.68 0.22 -12.96
CA ALA A 201 -9.56 -0.66 -13.73
C ALA A 201 -8.83 -1.30 -14.92
N GLN A 202 -7.97 -0.56 -15.62
CA GLN A 202 -7.12 -1.07 -16.69
C GLN A 202 -6.12 -2.12 -16.18
N ILE A 203 -5.43 -1.84 -15.07
CA ILE A 203 -4.48 -2.76 -14.43
C ILE A 203 -5.19 -4.06 -14.00
N TYR A 204 -6.33 -3.94 -13.32
CA TYR A 204 -7.14 -5.08 -12.92
C TYR A 204 -7.53 -5.95 -14.13
N THR A 205 -8.06 -5.32 -15.17
CA THR A 205 -8.47 -6.01 -16.41
C THR A 205 -7.29 -6.73 -17.06
N TYR A 206 -6.12 -6.08 -17.14
CA TYR A 206 -4.89 -6.68 -17.65
C TYR A 206 -4.49 -7.93 -16.86
N TYR A 207 -4.45 -7.81 -15.53
CA TYR A 207 -4.05 -8.92 -14.67
C TYR A 207 -5.00 -10.11 -14.81
N LYS A 208 -6.32 -9.86 -14.80
CA LYS A 208 -7.30 -10.94 -14.94
C LYS A 208 -7.27 -11.58 -16.33
N LYS A 209 -7.15 -10.78 -17.38
CA LYS A 209 -7.05 -11.27 -18.76
C LYS A 209 -5.87 -12.22 -18.96
N PHE A 210 -4.71 -11.90 -18.42
CA PHE A 210 -3.49 -12.68 -18.61
C PHE A 210 -3.21 -13.69 -17.48
N GLY A 211 -4.14 -13.85 -16.54
CA GLY A 211 -4.08 -14.87 -15.49
C GLY A 211 -3.03 -14.64 -14.42
N TYR A 212 -2.56 -13.39 -14.24
CA TYR A 212 -1.64 -13.05 -13.16
C TYR A 212 -2.27 -13.28 -11.79
N LYS A 213 -1.48 -13.80 -10.85
CA LYS A 213 -1.93 -14.10 -9.49
C LYS A 213 -1.74 -12.94 -8.52
N THR A 214 -1.07 -11.90 -8.96
CA THR A 214 -0.88 -10.65 -8.20
C THR A 214 -2.22 -10.01 -7.89
N GLU A 215 -2.46 -9.73 -6.61
CA GLU A 215 -3.68 -9.05 -6.15
C GLU A 215 -3.58 -7.55 -6.43
N VAL A 216 -4.65 -6.95 -6.94
CA VAL A 216 -4.75 -5.49 -7.15
C VAL A 216 -5.48 -4.86 -5.97
N MET A 217 -4.85 -3.91 -5.30
CA MET A 217 -5.42 -3.18 -4.17
C MET A 217 -5.46 -1.67 -4.48
N GLY A 218 -6.60 -1.14 -4.88
CA GLY A 218 -6.75 0.30 -5.02
C GLY A 218 -6.46 1.03 -3.72
N ALA A 219 -5.74 2.16 -3.79
CA ALA A 219 -5.24 2.86 -2.61
C ALA A 219 -5.31 4.39 -2.75
N SER A 220 -5.22 5.10 -1.61
CA SER A 220 -5.08 6.56 -1.55
C SER A 220 -6.29 7.30 -2.12
N PHE A 221 -7.50 6.92 -1.72
CA PHE A 221 -8.75 7.51 -2.17
C PHE A 221 -8.98 8.93 -1.65
N ARG A 222 -9.70 9.75 -2.43
CA ARG A 222 -10.14 11.11 -2.09
C ARG A 222 -11.62 11.19 -1.72
N ASN A 223 -12.43 10.30 -2.31
CA ASN A 223 -13.87 10.29 -2.12
C ASN A 223 -14.45 8.88 -2.26
N LYS A 224 -15.69 8.67 -1.77
CA LYS A 224 -16.34 7.36 -1.86
C LYS A 224 -16.70 6.95 -3.31
N GLY A 225 -16.82 7.90 -4.23
CA GLY A 225 -17.11 7.63 -5.63
C GLY A 225 -16.02 6.80 -6.30
N GLU A 226 -14.74 7.13 -6.05
CA GLU A 226 -13.59 6.34 -6.50
C GLU A 226 -13.66 4.88 -6.01
N ILE A 227 -14.06 4.69 -4.75
CA ILE A 227 -14.20 3.37 -4.13
C ILE A 227 -15.31 2.56 -4.79
N LEU A 228 -16.46 3.19 -5.01
CA LEU A 228 -17.65 2.56 -5.58
C LEU A 228 -17.43 2.18 -7.06
N GLU A 229 -16.73 3.00 -7.84
CA GLU A 229 -16.36 2.68 -9.23
C GLU A 229 -15.32 1.55 -9.33
N LEU A 230 -14.62 1.22 -8.24
CA LEU A 230 -13.70 0.09 -8.16
C LEU A 230 -14.28 -1.12 -7.39
N ALA A 231 -15.59 -1.13 -7.09
CA ALA A 231 -16.24 -2.27 -6.44
C ALA A 231 -16.08 -3.55 -7.28
N GLY A 232 -15.51 -4.59 -6.69
CA GLY A 232 -15.12 -5.82 -7.38
C GLY A 232 -13.60 -5.93 -7.62
N CYS A 233 -12.82 -4.89 -7.34
CA CYS A 233 -11.36 -4.99 -7.24
C CYS A 233 -10.98 -6.03 -6.17
N ASP A 234 -9.85 -6.68 -6.30
CA ASP A 234 -9.44 -7.73 -5.32
C ASP A 234 -9.43 -7.20 -3.90
N LEU A 235 -8.83 -6.02 -3.69
CA LEU A 235 -8.80 -5.30 -2.41
C LEU A 235 -8.93 -3.79 -2.65
N LEU A 236 -9.40 -3.09 -1.61
CA LEU A 236 -9.37 -1.62 -1.55
C LEU A 236 -8.92 -1.21 -0.14
N THR A 237 -7.81 -0.45 -0.04
CA THR A 237 -7.34 0.08 1.24
C THR A 237 -7.87 1.49 1.43
N ILE A 238 -8.73 1.63 2.44
CA ILE A 238 -9.64 2.77 2.61
C ILE A 238 -9.35 3.43 3.95
N SER A 239 -9.28 4.76 3.96
CA SER A 239 -9.10 5.55 5.19
C SER A 239 -10.32 5.42 6.13
N PRO A 240 -10.14 5.57 7.46
CA PRO A 240 -11.25 5.52 8.42
C PRO A 240 -12.40 6.49 8.11
N ALA A 241 -12.09 7.68 7.61
CA ALA A 241 -13.10 8.68 7.24
C ALA A 241 -14.02 8.14 6.14
N LEU A 242 -13.44 7.62 5.06
CA LEU A 242 -14.21 7.06 3.94
C LEU A 242 -14.92 5.75 4.31
N LEU A 243 -14.33 4.92 5.20
CA LEU A 243 -15.03 3.76 5.77
C LEU A 243 -16.28 4.21 6.54
N GLY A 244 -16.18 5.30 7.30
CA GLY A 244 -17.32 5.91 7.99
C GLY A 244 -18.41 6.38 7.05
N GLU A 245 -18.05 7.04 5.95
CA GLU A 245 -19.01 7.48 4.92
C GLU A 245 -19.75 6.29 4.26
N LEU A 246 -19.01 5.22 3.94
CA LEU A 246 -19.60 3.99 3.40
C LEU A 246 -20.51 3.27 4.41
N ALA A 247 -20.14 3.29 5.69
CA ALA A 247 -20.96 2.71 6.76
C ALA A 247 -22.24 3.51 7.06
N ALA A 248 -22.24 4.82 6.77
CA ALA A 248 -23.38 5.71 6.99
C ALA A 248 -24.42 5.69 5.85
N SER A 249 -24.11 5.12 4.69
CA SER A 249 -25.00 5.08 3.53
C SER A 249 -25.57 3.69 3.31
N THR A 250 -26.84 3.61 2.93
CA THR A 250 -27.54 2.36 2.55
C THR A 250 -27.93 2.30 1.06
N GLU A 251 -27.39 3.21 0.25
CA GLU A 251 -27.55 3.17 -1.21
C GLU A 251 -26.94 1.89 -1.77
N SER A 252 -27.44 1.43 -2.93
CA SER A 252 -26.98 0.19 -3.54
C SER A 252 -25.55 0.32 -4.09
N VAL A 253 -24.75 -0.70 -3.88
CA VAL A 253 -23.41 -0.84 -4.47
C VAL A 253 -23.48 -1.81 -5.64
N VAL A 254 -23.09 -1.33 -6.82
CA VAL A 254 -23.02 -2.16 -8.03
C VAL A 254 -21.59 -2.64 -8.23
N ARG A 255 -21.41 -3.95 -8.47
CA ARG A 255 -20.11 -4.49 -8.85
C ARG A 255 -19.68 -3.94 -10.21
N LYS A 256 -18.54 -3.28 -10.28
CA LYS A 256 -17.97 -2.66 -11.48
C LYS A 256 -16.89 -3.52 -12.12
N LEU A 257 -16.07 -4.16 -11.30
CA LEU A 257 -14.97 -5.01 -11.75
C LEU A 257 -15.32 -6.49 -11.55
N ASP A 258 -15.29 -7.26 -12.65
CA ASP A 258 -15.50 -8.71 -12.64
C ASP A 258 -14.43 -9.39 -13.49
N PRO A 259 -13.70 -10.41 -12.97
CA PRO A 259 -12.67 -11.10 -13.73
C PRO A 259 -13.23 -11.79 -14.99
N ASN A 260 -14.51 -12.17 -15.00
CA ASN A 260 -15.16 -12.77 -16.17
C ASN A 260 -15.24 -11.81 -17.37
N ASN A 261 -15.34 -10.52 -17.11
CA ASN A 261 -15.39 -9.49 -18.16
C ASN A 261 -14.02 -9.17 -18.75
N ALA A 262 -12.94 -9.57 -18.09
CA ALA A 262 -11.59 -9.24 -18.52
C ALA A 262 -11.14 -10.01 -19.78
N THR A 263 -11.67 -11.21 -20.00
CA THR A 263 -11.25 -12.09 -21.13
C THR A 263 -11.52 -11.47 -22.49
N GLY A 264 -12.59 -10.69 -22.63
CA GLY A 264 -12.99 -10.00 -23.87
C GLY A 264 -12.32 -8.64 -24.10
N ALA A 265 -11.53 -8.14 -23.15
CA ALA A 265 -10.93 -6.82 -23.24
C ALA A 265 -9.89 -6.76 -24.39
N LYS A 266 -9.87 -5.63 -25.12
CA LYS A 266 -8.90 -5.38 -26.20
C LYS A 266 -7.61 -4.77 -25.61
N ILE A 267 -6.89 -5.54 -24.79
CA ILE A 267 -5.60 -5.17 -24.21
C ILE A 267 -4.57 -6.19 -24.68
N GLU A 268 -3.45 -5.73 -25.21
CA GLU A 268 -2.35 -6.58 -25.63
C GLU A 268 -1.39 -6.88 -24.47
N ARG A 269 -0.79 -8.07 -24.50
CA ARG A 269 0.26 -8.41 -23.55
C ARG A 269 1.50 -7.63 -23.85
N THR A 270 2.03 -6.95 -22.85
CA THR A 270 3.29 -6.20 -22.95
C THR A 270 4.27 -6.66 -21.89
N ARG A 271 5.55 -6.33 -22.10
CA ARG A 271 6.64 -6.60 -21.16
C ARG A 271 7.63 -5.45 -21.20
N PHE A 272 8.33 -5.26 -20.09
CA PHE A 272 9.36 -4.25 -19.95
C PHE A 272 10.65 -4.89 -19.44
N ASP A 273 11.76 -4.58 -20.12
CA ASP A 273 13.11 -4.69 -19.57
C ASP A 273 13.46 -3.38 -18.82
N GLU A 274 14.62 -3.31 -18.21
CA GLU A 274 15.02 -2.12 -17.46
C GLU A 274 14.98 -0.84 -18.28
N LYS A 275 15.48 -0.87 -19.53
CA LYS A 275 15.55 0.33 -20.39
C LYS A 275 14.16 0.82 -20.77
N SER A 276 13.31 -0.08 -21.24
CA SER A 276 11.93 0.24 -21.61
C SER A 276 11.06 0.62 -20.42
N PHE A 277 11.26 0.01 -19.25
CA PHE A 277 10.61 0.42 -18.03
C PHE A 277 10.98 1.86 -17.62
N ARG A 278 12.29 2.16 -17.56
CA ARG A 278 12.77 3.50 -17.19
C ARG A 278 12.30 4.55 -18.16
N PHE A 279 12.31 4.22 -19.45
CA PHE A 279 11.83 5.14 -20.48
C PHE A 279 10.32 5.36 -20.36
N ALA A 280 9.51 4.30 -20.25
CA ALA A 280 8.06 4.40 -20.11
C ALA A 280 7.64 5.16 -18.84
N LEU A 281 8.35 4.97 -17.72
CA LEU A 281 8.10 5.72 -16.50
C LEU A 281 8.46 7.21 -16.68
N ASN A 282 9.58 7.51 -17.34
CA ASN A 282 10.02 8.89 -17.61
C ASN A 282 9.08 9.61 -18.60
N ASP A 283 8.54 8.90 -19.58
CA ASP A 283 7.61 9.44 -20.59
C ASP A 283 6.23 9.77 -19.99
N ASP A 284 5.86 9.11 -18.90
CA ASP A 284 4.67 9.41 -18.08
C ASP A 284 5.01 10.45 -17.00
N ALA A 285 4.77 11.73 -17.32
CA ALA A 285 5.07 12.84 -16.42
C ALA A 285 4.36 12.69 -15.05
N MET A 286 3.09 12.29 -15.04
CA MET A 286 2.31 12.08 -13.81
C MET A 286 2.97 11.00 -12.95
N ALA A 287 3.27 9.85 -13.52
CA ALA A 287 3.86 8.73 -12.77
C ALA A 287 5.27 9.07 -12.25
N THR A 288 6.12 9.71 -13.07
CA THR A 288 7.46 10.15 -12.67
C THR A 288 7.39 11.12 -11.50
N GLU A 289 6.58 12.17 -11.61
CA GLU A 289 6.45 13.20 -10.58
C GLU A 289 5.90 12.62 -9.28
N LYS A 290 4.83 11.80 -9.35
CA LYS A 290 4.17 11.25 -8.17
C LYS A 290 4.97 10.15 -7.49
N THR A 291 5.72 9.33 -8.22
CA THR A 291 6.66 8.37 -7.64
C THR A 291 7.76 9.10 -6.87
N ALA A 292 8.40 10.10 -7.50
CA ALA A 292 9.48 10.87 -6.88
C ALA A 292 8.99 11.68 -5.67
N GLU A 293 7.83 12.32 -5.76
CA GLU A 293 7.20 13.05 -4.65
C GLU A 293 6.91 12.11 -3.47
N GLY A 294 6.33 10.93 -3.74
CA GLY A 294 5.98 9.95 -2.72
C GLY A 294 7.21 9.43 -1.97
N ILE A 295 8.29 9.10 -2.68
CA ILE A 295 9.56 8.68 -2.08
C ILE A 295 10.12 9.79 -1.17
N ARG A 296 10.16 11.05 -1.64
CA ARG A 296 10.64 12.18 -0.83
C ARG A 296 9.79 12.40 0.42
N GLN A 297 8.46 12.31 0.30
CA GLN A 297 7.54 12.48 1.42
C GLN A 297 7.76 11.39 2.49
N PHE A 298 7.81 10.12 2.09
CA PHE A 298 8.01 9.02 3.02
C PHE A 298 9.41 9.06 3.66
N ALA A 299 10.44 9.44 2.91
CA ALA A 299 11.78 9.67 3.46
C ALA A 299 11.79 10.79 4.51
N ALA A 300 11.09 11.90 4.25
CA ALA A 300 10.95 13.00 5.22
C ALA A 300 10.21 12.56 6.49
N ASP A 301 9.19 11.70 6.37
CA ASP A 301 8.46 11.19 7.53
C ASP A 301 9.28 10.19 8.35
N ILE A 302 10.14 9.39 7.72
CA ILE A 302 11.15 8.57 8.43
C ILE A 302 12.10 9.47 9.24
N LEU A 303 12.59 10.56 8.67
CA LEU A 303 13.46 11.51 9.40
C LEU A 303 12.76 12.12 10.64
N LYS A 304 11.44 12.39 10.55
CA LYS A 304 10.67 12.85 11.71
C LYS A 304 10.52 11.75 12.77
N LEU A 305 10.32 10.48 12.36
CA LEU A 305 10.35 9.36 13.29
C LEU A 305 11.72 9.21 13.97
N GLU A 306 12.82 9.37 13.21
CA GLU A 306 14.16 9.37 13.79
C GLU A 306 14.33 10.48 14.85
N GLN A 307 13.83 11.69 14.56
CA GLN A 307 13.86 12.80 15.52
C GLN A 307 13.07 12.48 16.79
N LEU A 308 11.86 11.92 16.65
CA LEU A 308 11.04 11.50 17.79
C LEU A 308 11.78 10.47 18.67
N ILE A 309 12.41 9.47 18.05
CA ILE A 309 13.19 8.46 18.79
C ILE A 309 14.39 9.09 19.51
N ARG A 310 15.14 9.99 18.84
CA ARG A 310 16.26 10.70 19.47
C ARG A 310 15.84 11.54 20.67
N GLN A 311 14.74 12.30 20.54
CA GLN A 311 14.21 13.12 21.63
C GLN A 311 13.78 12.28 22.83
N LYS A 312 13.24 11.08 22.61
CA LYS A 312 12.81 10.19 23.69
C LYS A 312 13.96 9.40 24.33
N ARG A 313 15.06 9.26 23.66
CA ARG A 313 16.28 8.60 24.19
C ARG A 313 17.11 9.53 25.09
N GLY A 314 16.93 10.85 24.98
CA GLY A 314 17.71 11.90 25.68
C GLY A 314 18.90 12.29 24.86
#